data_12ffd7dab6d59eb47ea4d0bd5ed45920
#
_entry.id   12ffd7dab6d59eb47ea4d0bd5ed45920
#
_cell.length_a   1.000
_cell.length_b   1.000
_cell.length_c   1.000
_cell.angle_alpha   90.00
_cell.angle_beta   90.00
_cell.angle_gamma   90.00
#
_symmetry.space_group_name_H-M   'P 1'
#
loop_
_entity.id
_entity.type
_entity.pdbx_description
1 polymer ?
#
loop_
_entity_poly.entity_id
_entity_poly.type
_entity_poly.pdbx_seq_one_letter_code
_entity_poly.pdbx_strand_id
1 'polypeptide(L)'
;VNGGYWFEAPEWKKHFLREVEVIRGRFDDYSNLPLDVNGDGWTDIVSVNYRSKSLFWVEHPGEAIKANPDTPWQKRLIDTPGPMETGRLADLDGDGDPDIIPNGVGFACWYEFDKGKFIKHELPQELSGHGIGVGDVNGDRRLDLVGPTGWLEAPADPKKGRWLWHAEFELSRDASVPILV
;
A
#
# COMPACT_ATOMS: atom_id res chain seq x y z
N VAL A 1 -3.60 -2.78 -14.05
CA VAL A 1 -4.80 -3.03 -13.24
C VAL A 1 -5.51 -1.71 -12.98
N ASN A 2 -6.83 -1.73 -13.00
CA ASN A 2 -7.67 -0.58 -12.65
C ASN A 2 -8.97 -1.11 -12.03
N GLY A 3 -9.09 -1.00 -10.72
CA GLY A 3 -10.26 -1.46 -9.99
C GLY A 3 -10.51 -2.96 -10.13
N GLY A 4 -11.61 -3.29 -10.78
CA GLY A 4 -12.03 -4.68 -10.99
C GLY A 4 -11.46 -5.34 -12.24
N TYR A 5 -10.50 -4.71 -12.95
CA TYR A 5 -10.04 -5.18 -14.27
C TYR A 5 -8.51 -5.18 -14.39
N TRP A 6 -7.99 -6.10 -15.20
CA TRP A 6 -6.63 -6.07 -15.71
C TRP A 6 -6.62 -5.95 -17.23
N PHE A 7 -5.48 -5.55 -17.80
CA PHE A 7 -5.35 -5.28 -19.22
C PHE A 7 -4.16 -6.04 -19.78
N GLU A 8 -4.44 -6.90 -20.75
CA GLU A 8 -3.45 -7.76 -21.38
C GLU A 8 -2.67 -7.00 -22.47
N ALA A 9 -1.37 -6.90 -22.29
CA ALA A 9 -0.48 -6.33 -23.30
C ALA A 9 -0.28 -7.33 -24.48
N PRO A 10 0.04 -6.84 -25.71
CA PRO A 10 0.23 -5.45 -26.07
C PRO A 10 -1.06 -4.72 -26.49
N GLU A 11 -2.16 -5.44 -26.73
CA GLU A 11 -3.43 -4.89 -27.25
C GLU A 11 -4.27 -4.20 -26.16
N TRP A 12 -3.87 -4.32 -24.89
CA TRP A 12 -4.58 -3.77 -23.73
C TRP A 12 -6.02 -4.27 -23.62
N LYS A 13 -6.23 -5.52 -24.00
CA LYS A 13 -7.53 -6.18 -23.88
C LYS A 13 -7.94 -6.25 -22.42
N LYS A 14 -9.17 -5.77 -22.15
CA LYS A 14 -9.70 -5.70 -20.79
C LYS A 14 -10.26 -7.04 -20.35
N HIS A 15 -9.88 -7.48 -19.16
CA HIS A 15 -10.34 -8.71 -18.52
C HIS A 15 -10.83 -8.43 -17.10
N PHE A 16 -11.79 -9.22 -16.64
CA PHE A 16 -12.29 -9.15 -15.28
C PHE A 16 -11.22 -9.64 -14.28
N LEU A 17 -11.10 -8.97 -13.15
CA LEU A 17 -10.21 -9.34 -12.07
C LEU A 17 -11.00 -9.67 -10.80
N ARG A 18 -11.80 -8.72 -10.34
CA ARG A 18 -12.61 -8.85 -9.12
C ARG A 18 -13.81 -7.90 -9.11
N GLU A 19 -14.78 -8.20 -8.28
CA GLU A 19 -15.79 -7.22 -7.92
C GLU A 19 -15.17 -6.09 -7.08
N VAL A 20 -15.56 -4.85 -7.39
CA VAL A 20 -15.24 -3.67 -6.58
C VAL A 20 -16.47 -3.30 -5.75
N GLU A 21 -16.30 -3.24 -4.45
CA GLU A 21 -17.39 -2.90 -3.53
C GLU A 21 -17.88 -1.46 -3.78
N VAL A 22 -19.19 -1.27 -3.70
CA VAL A 22 -19.82 0.05 -3.75
C VAL A 22 -20.35 0.39 -2.36
N ILE A 23 -19.69 1.33 -1.69
CA ILE A 23 -20.05 1.75 -0.33
C ILE A 23 -20.56 3.19 -0.37
N ARG A 24 -21.81 3.40 0.05
CA ARG A 24 -22.49 4.71 0.01
C ARG A 24 -22.44 5.36 -1.37
N GLY A 25 -22.69 4.55 -2.42
CA GLY A 25 -22.75 5.01 -3.81
C GLY A 25 -21.39 5.32 -4.47
N ARG A 26 -20.29 4.93 -3.87
CA ARG A 26 -18.93 5.12 -4.44
C ARG A 26 -18.16 3.81 -4.46
N PHE A 27 -17.39 3.60 -5.52
CA PHE A 27 -16.46 2.49 -5.62
C PHE A 27 -15.36 2.61 -4.55
N ASP A 28 -15.07 1.48 -3.91
CA ASP A 28 -14.01 1.37 -2.90
C ASP A 28 -12.78 0.69 -3.50
N ASP A 29 -12.01 1.46 -4.25
CA ASP A 29 -10.79 1.03 -4.92
C ASP A 29 -9.85 2.24 -5.05
N TYR A 30 -8.88 2.35 -4.17
CA TYR A 30 -8.07 3.55 -4.04
C TYR A 30 -6.62 3.37 -4.49
N SER A 31 -5.92 2.33 -4.01
CA SER A 31 -4.55 2.06 -4.43
C SER A 31 -4.34 0.57 -4.62
N ASN A 32 -3.67 0.20 -5.71
CA ASN A 32 -3.37 -1.18 -6.09
C ASN A 32 -1.87 -1.31 -6.30
N LEU A 33 -1.22 -2.14 -5.48
CA LEU A 33 0.22 -2.31 -5.41
C LEU A 33 0.60 -3.71 -5.90
N PRO A 34 1.50 -3.83 -6.90
CA PRO A 34 1.92 -5.14 -7.42
C PRO A 34 2.94 -5.78 -6.48
N LEU A 35 2.68 -7.01 -6.02
CA LEU A 35 3.56 -7.78 -5.17
C LEU A 35 3.29 -9.27 -5.36
N ASP A 36 4.32 -10.11 -5.50
CA ASP A 36 4.17 -11.57 -5.43
C ASP A 36 4.12 -11.97 -3.95
N VAL A 37 2.89 -12.08 -3.40
CA VAL A 37 2.66 -12.28 -1.96
C VAL A 37 2.93 -13.71 -1.53
N ASN A 38 2.60 -14.68 -2.39
CA ASN A 38 2.70 -16.10 -2.05
C ASN A 38 4.00 -16.77 -2.55
N GLY A 39 4.84 -16.04 -3.31
CA GLY A 39 6.12 -16.53 -3.83
C GLY A 39 5.97 -17.53 -4.98
N ASP A 40 4.85 -17.48 -5.72
CA ASP A 40 4.58 -18.39 -6.83
C ASP A 40 5.09 -17.92 -8.20
N GLY A 41 5.66 -16.72 -8.24
CA GLY A 41 6.22 -16.08 -9.43
C GLY A 41 5.19 -15.30 -10.26
N TRP A 42 3.92 -15.22 -9.81
CA TRP A 42 2.89 -14.40 -10.41
C TRP A 42 2.64 -13.16 -9.57
N THR A 43 2.46 -12.02 -10.24
CA THR A 43 2.22 -10.77 -9.53
C THR A 43 0.79 -10.69 -9.03
N ASP A 44 0.63 -10.66 -7.72
CA ASP A 44 -0.62 -10.36 -7.02
C ASP A 44 -0.85 -8.85 -6.92
N ILE A 45 -2.01 -8.44 -6.42
CA ILE A 45 -2.34 -7.03 -6.19
C ILE A 45 -2.74 -6.82 -4.73
N VAL A 46 -1.95 -6.03 -4.01
CA VAL A 46 -2.32 -5.53 -2.69
C VAL A 46 -3.14 -4.25 -2.85
N SER A 47 -4.28 -4.17 -2.18
CA SER A 47 -5.22 -3.05 -2.28
C SER A 47 -5.45 -2.39 -0.93
N VAL A 48 -5.29 -1.06 -0.89
CA VAL A 48 -5.64 -0.22 0.26
C VAL A 48 -6.93 0.52 -0.03
N ASN A 49 -7.85 0.62 0.96
CA ASN A 49 -9.21 1.12 0.73
C ASN A 49 -9.70 2.05 1.83
N TYR A 50 -10.44 3.08 1.42
CA TYR A 50 -10.88 4.13 2.34
C TYR A 50 -12.19 3.77 3.06
N ARG A 51 -13.20 3.30 2.31
CA ARG A 51 -14.56 3.16 2.83
C ARG A 51 -14.77 1.88 3.62
N SER A 52 -14.25 0.77 3.12
CA SER A 52 -14.21 -0.51 3.83
C SER A 52 -13.16 -0.53 4.93
N LYS A 53 -12.19 0.42 4.88
CA LYS A 53 -11.02 0.47 5.77
C LYS A 53 -10.16 -0.79 5.67
N SER A 54 -10.27 -1.54 4.58
CA SER A 54 -9.63 -2.83 4.41
C SER A 54 -8.30 -2.72 3.67
N LEU A 55 -7.32 -3.44 4.18
CA LEU A 55 -6.09 -3.81 3.50
C LEU A 55 -6.25 -5.29 3.13
N PHE A 56 -6.17 -5.61 1.84
CA PHE A 56 -6.25 -6.98 1.35
C PHE A 56 -5.37 -7.17 0.11
N TRP A 57 -5.15 -8.40 -0.28
CA TRP A 57 -4.58 -8.70 -1.56
C TRP A 57 -5.49 -9.65 -2.36
N VAL A 58 -5.31 -9.65 -3.66
CA VAL A 58 -5.98 -10.57 -4.56
C VAL A 58 -4.95 -11.42 -5.26
N GLU A 59 -5.10 -12.74 -5.12
CA GLU A 59 -4.18 -13.74 -5.60
C GLU A 59 -4.34 -13.95 -7.11
N HIS A 60 -3.24 -13.84 -7.84
CA HIS A 60 -3.20 -14.13 -9.27
C HIS A 60 -3.54 -15.60 -9.51
N PRO A 61 -4.44 -15.94 -10.46
CA PRO A 61 -4.86 -17.33 -10.67
C PRO A 61 -3.80 -18.22 -11.36
N GLY A 62 -2.56 -17.75 -11.50
CA GLY A 62 -1.48 -18.50 -12.10
C GLY A 62 -1.77 -18.91 -13.54
N GLU A 63 -1.43 -20.13 -13.89
CA GLU A 63 -1.63 -20.70 -15.24
C GLU A 63 -3.12 -20.76 -15.67
N ALA A 64 -4.06 -20.75 -14.72
CA ALA A 64 -5.49 -20.82 -15.04
C ALA A 64 -5.97 -19.60 -15.86
N ILE A 65 -5.28 -18.45 -15.74
CA ILE A 65 -5.60 -17.25 -16.51
C ILE A 65 -5.42 -17.44 -18.03
N LYS A 66 -4.54 -18.35 -18.45
CA LYS A 66 -4.32 -18.65 -19.88
C LYS A 66 -5.53 -19.37 -20.51
N ALA A 67 -6.23 -20.18 -19.73
CA ALA A 67 -7.45 -20.87 -20.18
C ALA A 67 -8.68 -19.97 -20.10
N ASN A 68 -8.77 -19.13 -19.07
CA ASN A 68 -9.85 -18.16 -18.89
C ASN A 68 -9.30 -16.86 -18.29
N PRO A 69 -9.05 -15.83 -19.14
CA PRO A 69 -8.52 -14.54 -18.68
C PRO A 69 -9.44 -13.76 -17.73
N ASP A 70 -10.72 -14.10 -17.68
CA ASP A 70 -11.72 -13.52 -16.79
C ASP A 70 -11.91 -14.34 -15.49
N THR A 71 -10.98 -15.24 -15.17
CA THR A 71 -11.00 -15.98 -13.90
C THR A 71 -10.87 -14.98 -12.73
N PRO A 72 -11.84 -14.94 -11.79
CA PRO A 72 -11.77 -14.04 -10.65
C PRO A 72 -10.56 -14.34 -9.76
N TRP A 73 -9.85 -13.30 -9.36
CA TRP A 73 -8.73 -13.41 -8.44
C TRP A 73 -9.23 -13.51 -7.00
N GLN A 74 -8.65 -14.40 -6.22
CA GLN A 74 -9.12 -14.67 -4.86
C GLN A 74 -8.71 -13.55 -3.89
N LYS A 75 -9.70 -12.88 -3.28
CA LYS A 75 -9.48 -11.86 -2.25
C LYS A 75 -9.08 -12.50 -0.90
N ARG A 76 -8.01 -11.97 -0.29
CA ARG A 76 -7.51 -12.36 1.03
C ARG A 76 -7.30 -11.13 1.90
N LEU A 77 -8.04 -11.02 3.00
CA LEU A 77 -7.92 -9.92 3.94
C LEU A 77 -6.58 -9.98 4.69
N ILE A 78 -5.91 -8.84 4.80
CA ILE A 78 -4.71 -8.66 5.64
C ILE A 78 -5.12 -8.01 6.97
N ASP A 79 -5.75 -6.82 6.93
CA ASP A 79 -6.15 -6.06 8.12
C ASP A 79 -7.29 -5.06 7.81
N THR A 80 -7.82 -4.43 8.85
CA THR A 80 -8.80 -3.33 8.76
C THR A 80 -8.39 -2.16 9.67
N PRO A 81 -7.21 -1.52 9.42
CA PRO A 81 -6.62 -0.56 10.35
C PRO A 81 -7.37 0.76 10.40
N GLY A 82 -8.00 1.15 9.32
CA GLY A 82 -8.69 2.43 9.17
C GLY A 82 -8.78 2.89 7.71
N PRO A 83 -9.29 4.11 7.44
CA PRO A 83 -9.39 4.63 6.09
C PRO A 83 -8.02 4.88 5.47
N MET A 84 -7.81 4.40 4.23
CA MET A 84 -6.58 4.52 3.46
C MET A 84 -6.90 4.92 2.01
N GLU A 85 -6.12 5.82 1.42
CA GLU A 85 -6.31 6.29 0.04
C GLU A 85 -5.10 5.98 -0.85
N THR A 86 -3.91 6.03 -0.27
CA THR A 86 -2.66 5.77 -0.99
C THR A 86 -1.84 4.74 -0.25
N GLY A 87 -1.06 3.98 -1.00
CA GLY A 87 -0.07 3.05 -0.47
C GLY A 87 1.23 3.14 -1.24
N ARG A 88 2.31 2.72 -0.61
CA ARG A 88 3.62 2.55 -1.22
C ARG A 88 4.14 1.16 -0.93
N LEU A 89 4.99 0.67 -1.83
CA LEU A 89 5.86 -0.47 -1.58
C LEU A 89 7.29 0.03 -1.50
N ALA A 90 7.98 -0.31 -0.43
CA ALA A 90 9.40 -0.03 -0.25
C ALA A 90 9.99 -1.00 0.76
N ASP A 91 11.22 -1.40 0.57
CA ASP A 91 12.00 -2.18 1.54
C ASP A 91 12.43 -1.25 2.68
N LEU A 92 11.58 -1.13 3.70
CA LEU A 92 11.72 -0.13 4.77
C LEU A 92 12.74 -0.58 5.82
N ASP A 93 12.90 -1.88 6.02
CA ASP A 93 13.81 -2.45 7.02
C ASP A 93 15.13 -3.00 6.44
N GLY A 94 15.26 -2.98 5.10
CA GLY A 94 16.49 -3.35 4.41
C GLY A 94 16.70 -4.86 4.28
N ASP A 95 15.64 -5.67 4.38
CA ASP A 95 15.72 -7.13 4.29
C ASP A 95 15.62 -7.67 2.85
N GLY A 96 15.28 -6.81 1.89
CA GLY A 96 15.18 -7.10 0.46
C GLY A 96 13.76 -7.39 -0.02
N ASP A 97 12.79 -7.51 0.86
CA ASP A 97 11.37 -7.69 0.54
C ASP A 97 10.62 -6.34 0.65
N PRO A 98 9.68 -6.02 -0.27
CA PRO A 98 8.99 -4.73 -0.23
C PRO A 98 7.84 -4.74 0.78
N ASP A 99 7.87 -3.81 1.73
CA ASP A 99 6.85 -3.59 2.74
C ASP A 99 5.68 -2.76 2.22
N ILE A 100 4.53 -2.82 2.90
CA ILE A 100 3.37 -2.00 2.59
C ILE A 100 3.32 -0.80 3.53
N ILE A 101 3.38 0.40 2.97
CA ILE A 101 3.27 1.66 3.70
C ILE A 101 1.99 2.37 3.23
N PRO A 102 0.84 2.16 3.91
CA PRO A 102 -0.38 2.90 3.61
C PRO A 102 -0.33 4.28 4.25
N ASN A 103 -0.99 5.28 3.64
CA ASN A 103 -1.42 6.41 4.45
C ASN A 103 -2.54 5.96 5.39
N GLY A 104 -2.63 6.58 6.57
CA GLY A 104 -3.70 6.32 7.51
C GLY A 104 -4.44 7.60 7.90
N VAL A 105 -5.78 7.58 7.85
CA VAL A 105 -6.59 8.68 8.37
C VAL A 105 -7.05 8.32 9.78
N GLY A 106 -6.43 8.96 10.78
CA GLY A 106 -6.65 8.66 12.21
C GLY A 106 -5.83 7.50 12.76
N PHE A 107 -4.86 7.00 12.01
CA PHE A 107 -3.86 6.01 12.44
C PHE A 107 -2.58 6.17 11.60
N ALA A 108 -1.48 5.58 12.04
CA ALA A 108 -0.24 5.48 11.28
C ALA A 108 0.44 4.14 11.55
N CYS A 109 0.76 3.40 10.51
CA CYS A 109 1.45 2.12 10.59
C CYS A 109 2.10 1.76 9.25
N TRP A 110 2.96 0.74 9.28
CA TRP A 110 3.42 0.03 8.10
C TRP A 110 3.33 -1.48 8.34
N TYR A 111 3.40 -2.26 7.29
CA TYR A 111 3.34 -3.72 7.35
C TYR A 111 4.62 -4.29 6.77
N GLU A 112 5.46 -4.84 7.64
CA GLU A 112 6.61 -5.67 7.25
C GLU A 112 6.08 -6.89 6.49
N PHE A 113 6.65 -7.12 5.33
CA PHE A 113 6.38 -8.33 4.55
C PHE A 113 7.50 -9.33 4.78
N ASP A 114 7.20 -10.48 5.37
CA ASP A 114 8.12 -11.60 5.54
C ASP A 114 7.50 -12.89 5.00
N LYS A 115 7.91 -13.28 3.80
CA LYS A 115 7.56 -14.57 3.17
C LYS A 115 6.07 -14.90 3.23
N GLY A 116 5.24 -13.99 2.72
CA GLY A 116 3.78 -14.16 2.67
C GLY A 116 3.05 -13.79 3.96
N LYS A 117 3.75 -13.24 4.95
CA LYS A 117 3.16 -12.74 6.20
C LYS A 117 3.29 -11.23 6.25
N PHE A 118 2.28 -10.59 6.82
CA PHE A 118 2.27 -9.16 7.07
C PHE A 118 2.29 -8.91 8.57
N ILE A 119 3.33 -8.23 9.06
CA ILE A 119 3.53 -7.89 10.47
C ILE A 119 3.32 -6.39 10.62
N LYS A 120 2.31 -5.99 11.38
CA LYS A 120 1.99 -4.58 11.60
C LYS A 120 2.92 -3.94 12.60
N HIS A 121 3.47 -2.78 12.24
CA HIS A 121 4.25 -1.90 13.09
C HIS A 121 3.55 -0.55 13.20
N GLU A 122 3.27 -0.12 14.42
CA GLU A 122 2.67 1.19 14.68
C GLU A 122 3.71 2.31 14.52
N LEU A 123 3.27 3.46 14.00
CA LEU A 123 4.06 4.66 13.80
C LEU A 123 3.51 5.84 14.61
N PRO A 124 4.32 6.89 14.83
CA PRO A 124 3.85 8.13 15.43
C PRO A 124 2.64 8.71 14.68
N GLN A 125 1.62 9.10 15.43
CA GLN A 125 0.32 9.55 14.89
C GLN A 125 0.41 10.86 14.08
N GLU A 126 1.48 11.59 14.23
CA GLU A 126 1.79 12.81 13.46
C GLU A 126 1.86 12.55 11.95
N LEU A 127 2.21 11.33 11.53
CA LEU A 127 2.20 10.91 10.13
C LEU A 127 0.78 10.73 9.56
N SER A 128 -0.23 10.57 10.43
CA SER A 128 -1.61 10.35 10.00
C SER A 128 -2.12 11.48 9.11
N GLY A 129 -2.72 11.13 7.97
CA GLY A 129 -3.25 12.11 7.04
C GLY A 129 -3.57 11.54 5.66
N HIS A 130 -3.89 12.44 4.74
CA HIS A 130 -4.17 12.12 3.35
C HIS A 130 -2.88 12.21 2.51
N GLY A 131 -2.33 11.07 2.12
CA GLY A 131 -1.10 10.96 1.34
C GLY A 131 0.08 10.41 2.13
N ILE A 132 0.97 9.73 1.41
CA ILE A 132 2.21 9.14 1.94
C ILE A 132 3.31 9.17 0.86
N GLY A 133 4.50 9.56 1.26
CA GLY A 133 5.74 9.44 0.49
C GLY A 133 6.76 8.61 1.23
N VAL A 134 7.67 8.00 0.50
CA VAL A 134 8.79 7.22 1.03
C VAL A 134 10.05 7.61 0.29
N GLY A 135 11.12 7.93 1.02
CA GLY A 135 12.43 8.27 0.45
C GLY A 135 13.41 8.74 1.52
N ASP A 136 14.68 8.85 1.15
CA ASP A 136 15.74 9.35 2.03
C ASP A 136 15.73 10.89 2.03
N VAL A 137 15.09 11.49 3.03
CA VAL A 137 14.89 12.95 3.12
C VAL A 137 16.15 13.68 3.61
N ASN A 138 16.90 13.07 4.53
CA ASN A 138 18.04 13.69 5.19
C ASN A 138 19.41 13.25 4.62
N GLY A 139 19.46 12.32 3.66
CA GLY A 139 20.67 11.84 3.01
C GLY A 139 21.45 10.78 3.81
N ASP A 140 20.82 10.13 4.78
CA ASP A 140 21.45 9.13 5.66
C ASP A 140 21.33 7.69 5.15
N ARG A 141 20.70 7.50 3.98
CA ARG A 141 20.47 6.21 3.29
C ARG A 141 19.45 5.30 3.94
N ARG A 142 18.63 5.82 4.85
CA ARG A 142 17.43 5.14 5.33
C ARG A 142 16.20 5.72 4.65
N LEU A 143 15.17 4.92 4.52
CA LEU A 143 13.91 5.38 3.96
C LEU A 143 13.05 6.03 5.03
N ASP A 144 12.83 7.33 4.88
CA ASP A 144 11.95 8.13 5.72
C ASP A 144 10.52 8.12 5.18
N LEU A 145 9.56 8.50 6.02
CA LEU A 145 8.15 8.56 5.65
C LEU A 145 7.66 10.00 5.67
N VAL A 146 7.11 10.44 4.55
CA VAL A 146 6.66 11.82 4.36
C VAL A 146 5.14 11.89 4.37
N GLY A 147 4.60 12.66 5.33
CA GLY A 147 3.18 12.95 5.44
C GLY A 147 2.83 14.36 4.94
N PRO A 148 1.54 14.74 4.99
CA PRO A 148 1.10 16.05 4.52
C PRO A 148 1.65 17.24 5.32
N THR A 149 2.06 17.05 6.57
CA THR A 149 2.45 18.13 7.50
C THR A 149 3.84 17.98 8.08
N GLY A 150 4.65 17.10 7.51
CA GLY A 150 6.02 16.84 7.95
C GLY A 150 6.47 15.43 7.58
N TRP A 151 7.54 14.96 8.20
CA TRP A 151 8.12 13.67 7.90
C TRP A 151 8.62 12.95 9.15
N LEU A 152 8.70 11.64 9.08
CA LEU A 152 9.28 10.75 10.09
C LEU A 152 10.65 10.31 9.63
N GLU A 153 11.68 10.68 10.40
CA GLU A 153 13.03 10.17 10.23
C GLU A 153 13.11 8.72 10.73
N ALA A 154 13.62 7.84 9.88
CA ALA A 154 13.75 6.43 10.19
C ALA A 154 14.89 6.17 11.18
N PRO A 155 14.67 5.35 12.23
CA PRO A 155 15.74 4.85 13.08
C PRO A 155 16.61 3.82 12.34
N ALA A 156 17.74 3.44 12.92
CA ALA A 156 18.61 2.39 12.38
C ALA A 156 17.93 0.99 12.32
N ASP A 157 16.95 0.74 13.16
CA ASP A 157 16.08 -0.44 13.13
C ASP A 157 14.62 0.06 13.13
N PRO A 158 13.95 0.11 11.98
CA PRO A 158 12.59 0.65 11.86
C PRO A 158 11.53 -0.18 12.58
N LYS A 159 11.83 -1.45 12.89
CA LYS A 159 10.93 -2.35 13.64
C LYS A 159 10.91 -2.08 15.14
N LYS A 160 12.00 -1.53 15.70
CA LYS A 160 12.17 -1.37 17.17
C LYS A 160 12.61 0.02 17.59
N GLY A 161 13.20 0.77 16.67
CA GLY A 161 13.74 2.10 16.93
C GLY A 161 12.65 3.15 17.10
N ARG A 162 13.05 4.29 17.64
CA ARG A 162 12.18 5.44 17.78
C ARG A 162 12.22 6.28 16.50
N TRP A 163 11.12 6.37 15.80
CA TRP A 163 10.92 7.31 14.71
C TRP A 163 10.83 8.76 15.24
N LEU A 164 11.47 9.72 14.56
CA LEU A 164 11.48 11.12 14.95
C LEU A 164 10.62 11.93 13.98
N TRP A 165 9.65 12.67 14.52
CA TRP A 165 8.80 13.56 13.74
C TRP A 165 9.44 14.92 13.52
N HIS A 166 9.43 15.39 12.26
CA HIS A 166 9.90 16.70 11.83
C HIS A 166 8.74 17.47 11.19
N ALA A 167 8.27 18.52 11.90
CA ALA A 167 7.18 19.39 11.45
C ALA A 167 7.74 20.59 10.65
N GLU A 168 8.41 20.33 9.54
CA GLU A 168 9.16 21.37 8.80
C GLU A 168 8.34 22.02 7.68
N PHE A 169 7.23 21.41 7.27
CA PHE A 169 6.38 21.90 6.19
C PHE A 169 4.91 21.50 6.39
N GLU A 170 4.04 22.13 5.60
CA GLU A 170 2.64 21.75 5.44
C GLU A 170 2.30 21.76 3.95
N LEU A 171 2.12 20.55 3.35
CA LEU A 171 1.75 20.41 1.95
C LEU A 171 0.24 20.62 1.76
N SER A 172 -0.57 19.93 2.55
CA SER A 172 -2.03 20.05 2.56
C SER A 172 -2.59 19.32 3.77
N ARG A 173 -3.59 19.91 4.44
CA ARG A 173 -4.28 19.25 5.56
C ARG A 173 -5.43 18.36 5.08
N ASP A 174 -6.12 18.75 4.03
CA ASP A 174 -7.44 18.23 3.67
C ASP A 174 -7.52 17.60 2.27
N ALA A 175 -6.41 17.48 1.56
CA ALA A 175 -6.40 16.91 0.22
C ALA A 175 -5.54 15.64 0.16
N SER A 176 -6.07 14.62 -0.52
CA SER A 176 -5.29 13.43 -0.89
C SER A 176 -4.21 13.86 -1.88
N VAL A 177 -2.95 13.76 -1.48
CA VAL A 177 -1.80 14.12 -2.31
C VAL A 177 -0.90 12.92 -2.51
N PRO A 178 -0.55 12.55 -3.75
CA PRO A 178 0.58 11.67 -3.99
C PRO A 178 1.85 12.44 -3.64
N ILE A 179 2.60 11.94 -2.65
CA ILE A 179 3.87 12.54 -2.23
C ILE A 179 4.99 11.74 -2.90
N LEU A 180 5.86 12.45 -3.62
CA LEU A 180 7.08 11.91 -4.21
C LEU A 180 8.28 12.52 -3.51
N VAL A 181 9.25 11.68 -3.17
CA VAL A 181 10.50 12.04 -2.50
C VAL A 181 11.66 11.76 -3.44
#